data_ac108803eb47916006fe2f69ca7271df
#
_entry.id   ac108803eb47916006fe2f69ca7271df
#
_cell.length_a   1.000
_cell.length_b   1.000
_cell.length_c   1.000
_cell.angle_alpha   90.00
_cell.angle_beta   90.00
_cell.angle_gamma   90.00
#
_symmetry.space_group_name_H-M   'P 1'
#
loop_
_entity.id
_entity.type
_entity.pdbx_description
1 polymer ?
#
loop_
_entity_poly.entity_id
_entity_poly.type
_entity_poly.pdbx_seq_one_letter_code
_entity_poly.pdbx_strand_id
1 'polypeptide(L)'
;MAMVTAGVEPASSLLAAPPSAWLAEWASFAARMRYSDIPAAVTAHARLVLLDCIGAIAAGAQEAEVQSLATRMIAREGGGDAPVIGLAMAARPGTAAFLNGTAGTMLELDEGNQYARGHPAIHVVPALLAAPRADGAALLTALCLGYEIGARVGIASKLNVAMHPHGTWGTLGAAIGIAKMHGANSREFAQAITMASTLGLATSRKTMLEGGTVRNTYAGVSNMLGLTCWDLVRAGFEGERDGVATIFGQVSASDFRPSEMVADLGTRWEIARNYFKRHAACRYTHGALDAMVLILAKTGKLAPAQVRSIEVETYVWAAQLDSPAAPNMLAAKFSIPFSLATLIAHGAATVPAFRGPAREDAAILALAARVTVNEDAAMSAMLPGLRPARLRVTLE
;
A
#
# COMPACT_ATOMS: atom_id res chain seq x y z
N MET A 1 -18.31 40.38 -22.95
CA MET A 1 -17.78 39.43 -21.99
C MET A 1 -18.98 38.85 -21.23
N ALA A 2 -19.53 37.72 -21.70
CA ALA A 2 -20.69 37.10 -21.09
C ALA A 2 -20.23 36.21 -19.91
N MET A 3 -20.63 36.57 -18.69
CA MET A 3 -20.49 35.71 -17.53
C MET A 3 -21.39 34.51 -17.70
N VAL A 4 -20.80 33.32 -17.87
CA VAL A 4 -21.52 32.05 -17.70
C VAL A 4 -21.66 31.82 -16.20
N THR A 5 -22.80 32.12 -15.65
CA THR A 5 -23.18 31.69 -14.29
C THR A 5 -23.51 30.20 -14.38
N ALA A 6 -22.55 29.33 -14.05
CA ALA A 6 -22.86 27.94 -13.75
C ALA A 6 -23.81 27.94 -12.52
N GLY A 7 -25.06 27.56 -12.75
CA GLY A 7 -26.05 27.41 -11.67
C GLY A 7 -25.57 26.33 -10.70
N VAL A 8 -25.25 26.71 -9.50
CA VAL A 8 -24.98 25.78 -8.40
C VAL A 8 -26.33 25.21 -7.98
N GLU A 9 -26.56 23.92 -8.24
CA GLU A 9 -27.76 23.24 -7.74
C GLU A 9 -27.82 23.33 -6.19
N PRO A 10 -28.97 23.51 -5.60
CA PRO A 10 -29.09 23.60 -4.13
C PRO A 10 -28.64 22.28 -3.48
N ALA A 11 -27.79 22.36 -2.47
CA ALA A 11 -27.17 21.21 -1.81
C ALA A 11 -28.17 20.14 -1.29
N SER A 12 -29.39 20.53 -0.94
CA SER A 12 -30.45 19.62 -0.50
C SER A 12 -30.96 18.67 -1.59
N SER A 13 -30.87 19.06 -2.88
CA SER A 13 -31.28 18.20 -4.01
C SER A 13 -30.20 17.17 -4.36
N LEU A 14 -28.94 17.46 -4.08
CA LEU A 14 -27.82 16.56 -4.36
C LEU A 14 -27.78 15.36 -3.41
N LEU A 15 -28.11 15.55 -2.13
CA LEU A 15 -28.13 14.48 -1.12
C LEU A 15 -29.33 13.52 -1.29
N ALA A 16 -30.43 13.98 -1.90
CA ALA A 16 -31.63 13.17 -2.17
C ALA A 16 -31.49 12.31 -3.43
N ALA A 17 -30.50 12.56 -4.29
CA ALA A 17 -30.29 11.78 -5.51
C ALA A 17 -29.74 10.37 -5.19
N PRO A 18 -30.16 9.33 -5.95
CA PRO A 18 -29.61 7.99 -5.74
C PRO A 18 -28.09 7.96 -5.99
N PRO A 19 -27.36 7.02 -5.36
CA PRO A 19 -25.93 6.83 -5.63
C PRO A 19 -25.69 6.54 -7.12
N SER A 20 -24.46 6.77 -7.60
CA SER A 20 -24.06 6.38 -8.95
C SER A 20 -24.23 4.88 -9.17
N ALA A 21 -24.48 4.47 -10.42
CA ALA A 21 -24.84 3.08 -10.75
C ALA A 21 -23.76 2.07 -10.26
N TRP A 22 -22.48 2.36 -10.49
CA TRP A 22 -21.38 1.51 -10.04
C TRP A 22 -21.34 1.36 -8.52
N LEU A 23 -21.61 2.46 -7.78
CA LEU A 23 -21.59 2.47 -6.32
C LEU A 23 -22.76 1.63 -5.75
N ALA A 24 -23.96 1.77 -6.32
CA ALA A 24 -25.13 0.98 -5.95
C ALA A 24 -24.90 -0.52 -6.19
N GLU A 25 -24.31 -0.88 -7.34
CA GLU A 25 -23.96 -2.25 -7.69
C GLU A 25 -22.92 -2.82 -6.70
N TRP A 26 -21.84 -2.07 -6.48
CA TRP A 26 -20.76 -2.49 -5.58
C TRP A 26 -21.22 -2.65 -4.13
N ALA A 27 -21.99 -1.70 -3.62
CA ALA A 27 -22.56 -1.75 -2.27
C ALA A 27 -23.52 -2.94 -2.09
N SER A 28 -24.35 -3.22 -3.11
CA SER A 28 -25.23 -4.37 -3.13
C SER A 28 -24.45 -5.70 -3.17
N PHE A 29 -23.37 -5.76 -3.97
CA PHE A 29 -22.47 -6.90 -4.02
C PHE A 29 -21.83 -7.17 -2.65
N ALA A 30 -21.24 -6.16 -2.01
CA ALA A 30 -20.59 -6.28 -0.71
C ALA A 30 -21.57 -6.74 0.41
N ALA A 31 -22.78 -6.19 0.41
CA ALA A 31 -23.81 -6.55 1.41
C ALA A 31 -24.20 -8.03 1.32
N ARG A 32 -24.39 -8.55 0.11
CA ARG A 32 -24.81 -9.95 -0.12
C ARG A 32 -23.69 -10.96 0.00
N MET A 33 -22.42 -10.55 -0.14
CA MET A 33 -21.28 -11.46 -0.17
C MET A 33 -21.17 -12.29 1.11
N ARG A 34 -21.06 -13.61 0.97
CA ARG A 34 -20.81 -14.56 2.05
C ARG A 34 -19.48 -15.28 1.80
N TYR A 35 -18.89 -15.84 2.83
CA TYR A 35 -17.67 -16.64 2.70
C TYR A 35 -17.79 -17.77 1.66
N SER A 36 -18.94 -18.43 1.63
CA SER A 36 -19.26 -19.51 0.66
C SER A 36 -19.30 -19.06 -0.80
N ASP A 37 -19.49 -17.77 -1.04
CA ASP A 37 -19.60 -17.20 -2.39
C ASP A 37 -18.22 -16.84 -2.97
N ILE A 38 -17.17 -16.82 -2.12
CA ILE A 38 -15.80 -16.55 -2.55
C ILE A 38 -15.14 -17.87 -2.98
N PRO A 39 -14.54 -17.94 -4.18
CA PRO A 39 -13.85 -19.14 -4.64
C PRO A 39 -12.82 -19.67 -3.65
N ALA A 40 -12.75 -21.00 -3.45
CA ALA A 40 -11.83 -21.61 -2.49
C ALA A 40 -10.36 -21.24 -2.72
N ALA A 41 -9.94 -21.10 -3.99
CA ALA A 41 -8.59 -20.66 -4.32
C ALA A 41 -8.31 -19.23 -3.86
N VAL A 42 -9.30 -18.32 -3.93
CA VAL A 42 -9.19 -16.93 -3.46
C VAL A 42 -9.08 -16.89 -1.94
N THR A 43 -9.92 -17.63 -1.21
CA THR A 43 -9.85 -17.67 0.25
C THR A 43 -8.56 -18.34 0.74
N ALA A 44 -8.04 -19.34 0.05
CA ALA A 44 -6.73 -19.94 0.34
C ALA A 44 -5.61 -18.91 0.15
N HIS A 45 -5.65 -18.13 -0.94
CA HIS A 45 -4.68 -17.07 -1.20
C HIS A 45 -4.79 -15.92 -0.19
N ALA A 46 -6.01 -15.52 0.19
CA ALA A 46 -6.25 -14.49 1.21
C ALA A 46 -5.64 -14.86 2.58
N ARG A 47 -5.57 -16.15 2.93
CA ARG A 47 -4.85 -16.59 4.14
C ARG A 47 -3.35 -16.34 4.05
N LEU A 48 -2.73 -16.52 2.87
CA LEU A 48 -1.31 -16.20 2.67
C LEU A 48 -1.08 -14.70 2.76
N VAL A 49 -1.96 -13.88 2.19
CA VAL A 49 -1.91 -12.42 2.30
C VAL A 49 -2.03 -11.96 3.75
N LEU A 50 -2.96 -12.54 4.52
CA LEU A 50 -3.11 -12.28 5.95
C LEU A 50 -1.84 -12.64 6.74
N LEU A 51 -1.27 -13.82 6.47
CA LEU A 51 -0.03 -14.28 7.09
C LEU A 51 1.15 -13.36 6.78
N ASP A 52 1.30 -12.95 5.52
CA ASP A 52 2.33 -12.00 5.08
C ASP A 52 2.23 -10.67 5.83
N CYS A 53 1.02 -10.10 5.91
CA CYS A 53 0.78 -8.87 6.65
C CYS A 53 1.11 -9.01 8.14
N ILE A 54 0.68 -10.09 8.80
CA ILE A 54 0.99 -10.35 10.22
C ILE A 54 2.51 -10.46 10.42
N GLY A 55 3.19 -11.16 9.52
CA GLY A 55 4.66 -11.29 9.54
C GLY A 55 5.36 -9.94 9.38
N ALA A 56 4.93 -9.12 8.42
CA ALA A 56 5.47 -7.78 8.21
C ALA A 56 5.24 -6.86 9.42
N ILE A 57 4.04 -6.91 10.03
CA ILE A 57 3.70 -6.15 11.24
C ILE A 57 4.58 -6.59 12.41
N ALA A 58 4.66 -7.88 12.70
CA ALA A 58 5.43 -8.42 13.83
C ALA A 58 6.92 -8.09 13.71
N ALA A 59 7.47 -8.18 12.51
CA ALA A 59 8.87 -7.84 12.25
C ALA A 59 9.12 -6.33 12.35
N GLY A 60 8.25 -5.50 11.77
CA GLY A 60 8.39 -4.04 11.81
C GLY A 60 8.13 -3.43 13.19
N ALA A 61 7.33 -4.11 14.03
CA ALA A 61 7.12 -3.71 15.43
C ALA A 61 8.41 -3.74 16.27
N GLN A 62 9.45 -4.45 15.81
CA GLN A 62 10.74 -4.49 16.48
C GLN A 62 11.62 -3.23 16.21
N GLU A 63 11.22 -2.37 15.29
CA GLU A 63 11.95 -1.13 15.03
C GLU A 63 11.75 -0.10 16.17
N ALA A 64 12.83 0.59 16.55
CA ALA A 64 12.85 1.47 17.71
C ALA A 64 11.81 2.60 17.62
N GLU A 65 11.59 3.12 16.42
CA GLU A 65 10.58 4.17 16.17
C GLU A 65 9.16 3.67 16.49
N VAL A 66 8.84 2.42 16.13
CA VAL A 66 7.52 1.83 16.40
C VAL A 66 7.33 1.58 17.89
N GLN A 67 8.34 1.04 18.57
CA GLN A 67 8.30 0.82 20.03
C GLN A 67 8.14 2.14 20.80
N SER A 68 8.90 3.16 20.41
CA SER A 68 8.80 4.50 21.00
C SER A 68 7.42 5.11 20.77
N LEU A 69 6.89 4.99 19.55
CA LEU A 69 5.57 5.48 19.19
C LEU A 69 4.47 4.77 19.98
N ALA A 70 4.53 3.43 20.08
CA ALA A 70 3.58 2.64 20.84
C ALA A 70 3.56 3.04 22.32
N THR A 71 4.73 3.16 22.94
CA THR A 71 4.85 3.60 24.33
C THR A 71 4.21 4.96 24.56
N ARG A 72 4.49 5.95 23.68
CA ARG A 72 3.94 7.31 23.78
C ARG A 72 2.43 7.35 23.61
N MET A 73 1.90 6.67 22.61
CA MET A 73 0.47 6.71 22.31
C MET A 73 -0.35 6.00 23.40
N ILE A 74 0.10 4.83 23.86
CA ILE A 74 -0.57 4.08 24.93
C ILE A 74 -0.54 4.86 26.25
N ALA A 75 0.60 5.50 26.56
CA ALA A 75 0.68 6.37 27.76
C ALA A 75 -0.28 7.58 27.68
N ARG A 76 -0.49 8.16 26.50
CA ARG A 76 -1.40 9.30 26.30
C ARG A 76 -2.88 8.90 26.32
N GLU A 77 -3.24 7.79 25.70
CA GLU A 77 -4.63 7.42 25.40
C GLU A 77 -5.19 6.37 26.35
N GLY A 78 -4.33 5.74 27.15
CA GLY A 78 -4.65 4.57 27.97
C GLY A 78 -4.57 3.27 27.18
N GLY A 79 -4.49 2.14 27.89
CA GLY A 79 -4.51 0.81 27.32
C GLY A 79 -5.87 0.43 26.72
N GLY A 80 -5.96 -0.78 26.18
CA GLY A 80 -7.18 -1.36 25.63
C GLY A 80 -6.98 -2.87 25.38
N ASP A 81 -7.89 -3.48 24.63
CA ASP A 81 -7.92 -4.94 24.40
C ASP A 81 -7.40 -5.33 23.01
N ALA A 82 -7.17 -4.36 22.11
CA ALA A 82 -6.70 -4.66 20.77
C ALA A 82 -5.18 -4.88 20.78
N PRO A 83 -4.67 -5.99 20.22
CA PRO A 83 -3.25 -6.33 20.28
C PRO A 83 -2.40 -5.41 19.42
N VAL A 84 -1.26 -4.96 19.95
CA VAL A 84 -0.16 -4.40 19.17
C VAL A 84 0.76 -5.55 18.79
N ILE A 85 0.61 -6.03 17.56
CA ILE A 85 1.24 -7.25 17.08
C ILE A 85 2.76 -7.12 17.11
N GLY A 86 3.45 -8.13 17.63
CA GLY A 86 4.91 -8.14 17.79
C GLY A 86 5.41 -7.43 19.06
N LEU A 87 4.52 -6.77 19.82
CA LEU A 87 4.85 -6.19 21.14
C LEU A 87 3.95 -6.81 22.22
N ALA A 88 4.46 -6.90 23.46
CA ALA A 88 3.67 -7.33 24.60
C ALA A 88 2.78 -6.17 25.12
N MET A 89 2.01 -5.56 24.21
CA MET A 89 1.17 -4.40 24.47
C MET A 89 -0.21 -4.57 23.85
N ALA A 90 -1.20 -3.90 24.44
CA ALA A 90 -2.54 -3.76 23.87
C ALA A 90 -2.97 -2.28 23.99
N ALA A 91 -3.80 -1.85 23.04
CA ALA A 91 -4.24 -0.45 22.93
C ALA A 91 -5.74 -0.39 22.59
N ARG A 92 -6.30 0.80 22.54
CA ARG A 92 -7.64 1.01 21.97
C ARG A 92 -7.62 0.63 20.48
N PRO A 93 -8.74 0.17 19.90
CA PRO A 93 -8.77 -0.31 18.53
C PRO A 93 -8.14 0.63 17.50
N GLY A 94 -8.49 1.92 17.53
CA GLY A 94 -7.91 2.92 16.61
C GLY A 94 -6.39 3.05 16.75
N THR A 95 -5.88 3.06 17.98
CA THR A 95 -4.45 3.14 18.27
C THR A 95 -3.72 1.86 17.85
N ALA A 96 -4.29 0.68 18.15
CA ALA A 96 -3.73 -0.60 17.72
C ALA A 96 -3.68 -0.71 16.19
N ALA A 97 -4.76 -0.32 15.50
CA ALA A 97 -4.81 -0.30 14.04
C ALA A 97 -3.75 0.64 13.44
N PHE A 98 -3.57 1.83 14.04
CA PHE A 98 -2.54 2.79 13.62
C PHE A 98 -1.12 2.22 13.83
N LEU A 99 -0.83 1.66 15.00
CA LEU A 99 0.49 1.12 15.32
C LEU A 99 0.83 -0.10 14.44
N ASN A 100 -0.12 -1.03 14.28
CA ASN A 100 0.06 -2.21 13.44
C ASN A 100 0.24 -1.85 11.96
N GLY A 101 -0.55 -0.91 11.42
CA GLY A 101 -0.39 -0.43 10.05
C GLY A 101 0.94 0.27 9.83
N THR A 102 1.41 1.05 10.80
CA THR A 102 2.74 1.68 10.77
C THR A 102 3.84 0.62 10.79
N ALA A 103 3.78 -0.33 11.72
CA ALA A 103 4.75 -1.42 11.83
C ALA A 103 4.85 -2.22 10.54
N GLY A 104 3.70 -2.55 9.90
CA GLY A 104 3.66 -3.39 8.71
C GLY A 104 4.40 -2.82 7.51
N THR A 105 4.58 -1.50 7.45
CA THR A 105 5.26 -0.82 6.33
C THR A 105 6.72 -0.45 6.62
N MET A 106 7.20 -0.62 7.87
CA MET A 106 8.57 -0.22 8.27
C MET A 106 9.66 -0.92 7.46
N LEU A 107 9.45 -2.18 7.13
CA LEU A 107 10.48 -3.03 6.53
C LEU A 107 10.35 -3.19 5.02
N GLU A 108 9.35 -2.57 4.37
CA GLU A 108 9.09 -2.74 2.93
C GLU A 108 8.96 -4.23 2.55
N LEU A 109 8.32 -5.04 3.41
CA LEU A 109 8.07 -6.47 3.18
C LEU A 109 6.59 -6.77 2.92
N ASP A 110 5.68 -5.83 3.23
CA ASP A 110 4.25 -5.96 2.99
C ASP A 110 3.93 -6.24 1.50
N GLU A 111 2.96 -7.14 1.28
CA GLU A 111 2.50 -7.53 -0.05
C GLU A 111 2.12 -6.33 -0.93
N GLY A 112 1.78 -6.55 -2.19
CA GLY A 112 1.26 -5.50 -3.03
C GLY A 112 0.50 -5.99 -4.26
N ASN A 113 -0.22 -5.07 -4.89
CA ASN A 113 -0.89 -5.29 -6.15
C ASN A 113 -0.32 -4.33 -7.20
N GLN A 114 0.23 -4.90 -8.28
CA GLN A 114 0.90 -4.08 -9.31
C GLN A 114 -0.08 -3.26 -10.15
N TYR A 115 -1.31 -3.73 -10.31
CA TYR A 115 -2.35 -3.03 -11.09
C TYR A 115 -2.91 -1.85 -10.30
N ALA A 116 -3.15 -2.03 -9.00
CA ALA A 116 -3.52 -0.95 -8.07
C ALA A 116 -2.35 -0.02 -7.73
N ARG A 117 -1.12 -0.40 -8.06
CA ARG A 117 0.12 0.35 -7.78
C ARG A 117 0.36 0.63 -6.30
N GLY A 118 -0.09 -0.27 -5.41
CA GLY A 118 0.00 -0.09 -3.96
C GLY A 118 -0.08 -1.40 -3.21
N HIS A 119 -0.36 -1.31 -1.92
CA HIS A 119 -0.31 -2.38 -0.94
C HIS A 119 -1.66 -2.53 -0.22
N PRO A 120 -2.69 -3.13 -0.86
CA PRO A 120 -4.06 -3.07 -0.33
C PRO A 120 -4.23 -3.73 1.03
N ALA A 121 -3.62 -4.89 1.28
CA ALA A 121 -3.88 -5.64 2.50
C ALA A 121 -3.38 -4.94 3.76
N ILE A 122 -2.22 -4.27 3.72
CA ILE A 122 -1.71 -3.56 4.90
C ILE A 122 -2.59 -2.36 5.29
N HIS A 123 -3.42 -1.86 4.38
CA HIS A 123 -4.43 -0.84 4.66
C HIS A 123 -5.75 -1.42 5.18
N VAL A 124 -5.89 -2.74 5.32
CA VAL A 124 -7.12 -3.43 5.74
C VAL A 124 -6.87 -4.27 6.98
N VAL A 125 -5.86 -5.13 6.95
CA VAL A 125 -5.58 -6.14 7.98
C VAL A 125 -5.44 -5.54 9.38
N PRO A 126 -4.70 -4.45 9.62
CA PRO A 126 -4.57 -3.86 10.95
C PRO A 126 -5.91 -3.43 11.56
N ALA A 127 -6.81 -2.85 10.78
CA ALA A 127 -8.13 -2.45 11.25
C ALA A 127 -8.98 -3.68 11.62
N LEU A 128 -8.98 -4.72 10.77
CA LEU A 128 -9.72 -5.94 11.02
C LEU A 128 -9.25 -6.67 12.29
N LEU A 129 -7.93 -6.71 12.54
CA LEU A 129 -7.35 -7.36 13.71
C LEU A 129 -7.50 -6.54 14.99
N ALA A 130 -7.73 -5.23 14.87
CA ALA A 130 -8.03 -4.34 16.00
C ALA A 130 -9.52 -4.28 16.35
N ALA A 131 -10.41 -4.69 15.45
CA ALA A 131 -11.86 -4.74 15.67
C ALA A 131 -12.23 -5.91 16.60
N PRO A 132 -13.45 -5.90 17.19
CA PRO A 132 -13.94 -7.01 17.97
C PRO A 132 -13.84 -8.36 17.23
N ARG A 133 -13.56 -9.42 17.98
CA ARG A 133 -13.29 -10.75 17.40
C ARG A 133 -14.42 -11.22 16.49
N ALA A 134 -14.06 -11.58 15.26
CA ALA A 134 -14.89 -12.30 14.31
C ALA A 134 -14.36 -13.73 14.14
N ASP A 135 -15.19 -14.63 13.59
CA ASP A 135 -14.68 -15.91 13.13
C ASP A 135 -13.78 -15.75 11.89
N GLY A 136 -13.03 -16.80 11.57
CA GLY A 136 -12.08 -16.75 10.46
C GLY A 136 -12.76 -16.56 9.09
N ALA A 137 -13.99 -17.01 8.91
CA ALA A 137 -14.74 -16.86 7.67
C ALA A 137 -15.18 -15.39 7.47
N ALA A 138 -15.68 -14.76 8.54
CA ALA A 138 -16.03 -13.35 8.55
C ALA A 138 -14.81 -12.47 8.30
N LEU A 139 -13.67 -12.75 8.97
CA LEU A 139 -12.42 -12.05 8.81
C LEU A 139 -11.91 -12.11 7.35
N LEU A 140 -11.88 -13.31 6.75
CA LEU A 140 -11.42 -13.49 5.37
C LEU A 140 -12.36 -12.84 4.36
N THR A 141 -13.68 -12.87 4.60
CA THR A 141 -14.66 -12.18 3.75
C THR A 141 -14.42 -10.66 3.79
N ALA A 142 -14.23 -10.11 4.99
CA ALA A 142 -13.93 -8.69 5.19
C ALA A 142 -12.61 -8.28 4.54
N LEU A 143 -11.57 -9.11 4.68
CA LEU A 143 -10.29 -8.88 4.01
C LEU A 143 -10.44 -8.86 2.49
N CYS A 144 -11.11 -9.86 1.90
CA CYS A 144 -11.31 -9.92 0.46
C CYS A 144 -12.05 -8.67 -0.06
N LEU A 145 -13.14 -8.25 0.60
CA LEU A 145 -13.90 -7.06 0.17
C LEU A 145 -13.13 -5.75 0.37
N GLY A 146 -12.44 -5.59 1.50
CA GLY A 146 -11.60 -4.42 1.74
C GLY A 146 -10.43 -4.31 0.76
N TYR A 147 -9.79 -5.45 0.45
CA TYR A 147 -8.75 -5.51 -0.57
C TYR A 147 -9.31 -5.12 -1.94
N GLU A 148 -10.47 -5.67 -2.29
CA GLU A 148 -11.12 -5.49 -3.59
C GLU A 148 -11.45 -4.02 -3.86
N ILE A 149 -12.11 -3.33 -2.92
CA ILE A 149 -12.49 -1.92 -3.13
C ILE A 149 -11.25 -1.02 -3.27
N GLY A 150 -10.26 -1.17 -2.37
CA GLY A 150 -9.04 -0.38 -2.41
C GLY A 150 -8.26 -0.59 -3.69
N ALA A 151 -8.06 -1.85 -4.10
CA ALA A 151 -7.34 -2.18 -5.32
C ALA A 151 -8.08 -1.64 -6.57
N ARG A 152 -9.39 -1.78 -6.66
CA ARG A 152 -10.19 -1.29 -7.80
C ARG A 152 -10.15 0.23 -7.92
N VAL A 153 -10.22 0.97 -6.82
CA VAL A 153 -10.02 2.43 -6.85
C VAL A 153 -8.64 2.77 -7.42
N GLY A 154 -7.59 2.09 -6.98
CA GLY A 154 -6.24 2.28 -7.52
C GLY A 154 -6.12 1.95 -9.02
N ILE A 155 -6.86 0.95 -9.51
CA ILE A 155 -6.91 0.55 -10.94
C ILE A 155 -7.72 1.56 -11.76
N ALA A 156 -8.88 1.97 -11.22
CA ALA A 156 -9.80 2.89 -11.89
C ALA A 156 -9.26 4.32 -12.01
N SER A 157 -8.36 4.72 -11.11
CA SER A 157 -7.89 6.10 -11.01
C SER A 157 -6.53 6.32 -11.68
N LYS A 158 -6.37 7.49 -12.30
CA LYS A 158 -5.08 8.00 -12.75
C LYS A 158 -4.58 9.07 -11.77
N LEU A 159 -4.02 8.60 -10.64
CA LEU A 159 -3.49 9.49 -9.60
C LEU A 159 -2.49 10.51 -10.16
N ASN A 160 -2.51 11.72 -9.62
CA ASN A 160 -1.53 12.76 -9.93
C ASN A 160 -0.11 12.23 -9.68
N VAL A 161 0.82 12.52 -10.60
CA VAL A 161 2.20 11.97 -10.58
C VAL A 161 2.94 12.29 -9.29
N ALA A 162 2.67 13.45 -8.68
CA ALA A 162 3.27 13.86 -7.41
C ALA A 162 2.76 13.07 -6.20
N MET A 163 1.61 12.39 -6.32
CA MET A 163 1.03 11.62 -5.22
C MET A 163 1.65 10.22 -5.11
N HIS A 164 1.83 9.78 -3.89
CA HIS A 164 2.17 8.40 -3.58
C HIS A 164 0.87 7.59 -3.41
N PRO A 165 0.66 6.46 -4.09
CA PRO A 165 -0.58 5.68 -3.97
C PRO A 165 -0.86 5.21 -2.55
N HIS A 166 0.18 4.89 -1.80
CA HIS A 166 0.11 4.41 -0.42
C HIS A 166 -0.55 5.47 0.48
N GLY A 167 -1.61 5.09 1.17
CA GLY A 167 -2.38 5.98 2.05
C GLY A 167 -3.51 6.78 1.36
N THR A 168 -3.62 6.77 0.03
CA THR A 168 -4.69 7.49 -0.67
C THR A 168 -6.02 6.75 -0.58
N TRP A 169 -6.16 5.62 -1.26
CA TRP A 169 -7.38 4.80 -1.30
C TRP A 169 -7.45 3.74 -0.17
N GLY A 170 -6.42 3.65 0.70
CA GLY A 170 -6.34 2.65 1.76
C GLY A 170 -7.48 2.74 2.78
N THR A 171 -7.93 3.95 3.11
CA THR A 171 -9.04 4.18 4.03
C THR A 171 -10.34 3.50 3.56
N LEU A 172 -10.62 3.48 2.24
CA LEU A 172 -11.76 2.74 1.70
C LEU A 172 -11.66 1.25 2.01
N GLY A 173 -10.47 0.66 1.83
CA GLY A 173 -10.26 -0.75 2.12
C GLY A 173 -10.57 -1.09 3.58
N ALA A 174 -10.01 -0.35 4.52
CA ALA A 174 -10.27 -0.52 5.95
C ALA A 174 -11.76 -0.33 6.29
N ALA A 175 -12.38 0.76 5.82
CA ALA A 175 -13.78 1.07 6.12
C ALA A 175 -14.73 -0.03 5.64
N ILE A 176 -14.53 -0.54 4.42
CA ILE A 176 -15.36 -1.60 3.87
C ILE A 176 -15.14 -2.94 4.56
N GLY A 177 -13.89 -3.25 4.91
CA GLY A 177 -13.61 -4.43 5.72
C GLY A 177 -14.32 -4.38 7.08
N ILE A 178 -14.27 -3.26 7.78
CA ILE A 178 -14.95 -3.05 9.07
C ILE A 178 -16.47 -3.07 8.89
N ALA A 179 -17.02 -2.38 7.89
CA ALA A 179 -18.45 -2.42 7.60
C ALA A 179 -18.95 -3.87 7.37
N LYS A 180 -18.14 -4.70 6.68
CA LYS A 180 -18.47 -6.13 6.47
C LYS A 180 -18.48 -6.93 7.76
N MET A 181 -17.52 -6.73 8.64
CA MET A 181 -17.48 -7.40 9.95
C MET A 181 -18.71 -7.05 10.82
N HIS A 182 -19.24 -5.85 10.65
CA HIS A 182 -20.44 -5.39 11.36
C HIS A 182 -21.76 -5.68 10.65
N GLY A 183 -21.76 -6.41 9.54
CA GLY A 183 -22.97 -6.83 8.83
C GLY A 183 -23.71 -5.67 8.14
N ALA A 184 -22.99 -4.67 7.64
CA ALA A 184 -23.54 -3.51 6.97
C ALA A 184 -24.49 -3.89 5.82
N ASN A 185 -25.60 -3.16 5.68
CA ASN A 185 -26.50 -3.25 4.54
C ASN A 185 -25.96 -2.41 3.35
N SER A 186 -26.64 -2.50 2.17
CA SER A 186 -26.19 -1.81 0.96
C SER A 186 -26.10 -0.28 1.11
N ARG A 187 -27.03 0.34 1.86
CA ARG A 187 -26.99 1.79 2.11
C ARG A 187 -25.76 2.17 2.97
N GLU A 188 -25.51 1.40 4.03
CA GLU A 188 -24.36 1.62 4.91
C GLU A 188 -23.04 1.42 4.15
N PHE A 189 -22.94 0.41 3.27
CA PHE A 189 -21.77 0.26 2.39
C PHE A 189 -21.58 1.44 1.45
N ALA A 190 -22.65 1.92 0.80
CA ALA A 190 -22.55 3.09 -0.07
C ALA A 190 -22.05 4.31 0.70
N GLN A 191 -22.57 4.58 1.90
CA GLN A 191 -22.14 5.67 2.76
C GLN A 191 -20.68 5.50 3.22
N ALA A 192 -20.27 4.29 3.62
CA ALA A 192 -18.90 4.03 4.01
C ALA A 192 -17.91 4.29 2.85
N ILE A 193 -18.25 3.90 1.62
CA ILE A 193 -17.42 4.13 0.43
C ILE A 193 -17.25 5.63 0.17
N THR A 194 -18.35 6.40 0.14
CA THR A 194 -18.28 7.83 -0.18
C THR A 194 -17.58 8.62 0.92
N MET A 195 -17.86 8.34 2.19
CA MET A 195 -17.19 9.01 3.30
C MET A 195 -15.71 8.65 3.38
N ALA A 196 -15.35 7.36 3.24
CA ALA A 196 -13.95 6.95 3.28
C ALA A 196 -13.10 7.58 2.17
N SER A 197 -13.71 7.93 1.02
CA SER A 197 -12.97 8.58 -0.06
C SER A 197 -12.40 9.94 0.33
N THR A 198 -13.12 10.71 1.13
CA THR A 198 -12.70 12.04 1.58
C THR A 198 -11.77 12.00 2.81
N LEU A 199 -11.68 10.85 3.47
CA LEU A 199 -10.79 10.60 4.61
C LEU A 199 -9.41 10.05 4.18
N GLY A 200 -9.08 10.09 2.90
CA GLY A 200 -7.78 9.70 2.38
C GLY A 200 -6.69 10.74 2.65
N LEU A 201 -5.43 10.30 2.63
CA LEU A 201 -4.29 11.18 2.83
C LEU A 201 -3.86 11.82 1.50
N ALA A 202 -3.50 13.10 1.55
CA ALA A 202 -2.76 13.78 0.49
C ALA A 202 -1.27 13.44 0.61
N THR A 203 -0.88 12.27 0.12
CA THR A 203 0.48 11.76 0.24
C THR A 203 1.39 12.28 -0.87
N SER A 204 2.67 12.51 -0.58
CA SER A 204 3.65 12.94 -1.55
C SER A 204 4.63 11.82 -1.92
N ARG A 205 4.89 11.64 -3.20
CA ARG A 205 5.95 10.76 -3.69
C ARG A 205 7.33 11.25 -3.22
N LYS A 206 7.53 12.56 -3.14
CA LYS A 206 8.77 13.17 -2.69
C LYS A 206 9.14 12.77 -1.26
N THR A 207 8.14 12.58 -0.38
CA THR A 207 8.38 12.12 1.00
C THR A 207 9.19 10.82 1.03
N MET A 208 8.85 9.83 0.20
CA MET A 208 9.60 8.57 0.16
C MET A 208 10.98 8.72 -0.50
N LEU A 209 11.09 9.53 -1.58
CA LEU A 209 12.35 9.74 -2.30
C LEU A 209 13.40 10.44 -1.44
N GLU A 210 12.97 11.36 -0.59
CA GLU A 210 13.82 12.05 0.38
C GLU A 210 14.08 11.26 1.68
N GLY A 211 13.46 10.10 1.84
CA GLY A 211 13.59 9.28 3.04
C GLY A 211 12.78 9.82 4.24
N GLY A 212 11.70 10.57 4.00
CA GLY A 212 10.80 11.05 5.04
C GLY A 212 10.04 9.89 5.71
N THR A 213 10.49 9.45 6.89
CA THR A 213 9.99 8.24 7.58
C THR A 213 8.52 8.31 7.98
N VAL A 214 7.91 9.51 8.00
CA VAL A 214 6.45 9.68 8.18
C VAL A 214 5.65 8.87 7.14
N ARG A 215 6.22 8.58 5.97
CA ARG A 215 5.61 7.70 4.97
C ARG A 215 5.18 6.34 5.56
N ASN A 216 5.91 5.81 6.53
CA ASN A 216 5.60 4.52 7.15
C ASN A 216 4.31 4.57 8.00
N THR A 217 3.80 5.75 8.35
CA THR A 217 2.55 5.89 9.10
C THR A 217 1.29 5.88 8.22
N TYR A 218 1.42 5.97 6.89
CA TYR A 218 0.27 6.12 5.99
C TYR A 218 -0.74 4.98 6.10
N ALA A 219 -0.26 3.73 6.19
CA ALA A 219 -1.16 2.59 6.40
C ALA A 219 -1.81 2.62 7.79
N GLY A 220 -1.07 3.04 8.81
CA GLY A 220 -1.61 3.23 10.15
C GLY A 220 -2.76 4.22 10.18
N VAL A 221 -2.58 5.40 9.57
CA VAL A 221 -3.63 6.43 9.47
C VAL A 221 -4.85 5.90 8.70
N SER A 222 -4.64 5.23 7.56
CA SER A 222 -5.74 4.65 6.78
C SER A 222 -6.58 3.65 7.59
N ASN A 223 -5.93 2.78 8.36
CA ASN A 223 -6.62 1.80 9.19
C ASN A 223 -7.41 2.45 10.32
N MET A 224 -6.82 3.43 11.02
CA MET A 224 -7.51 4.20 12.06
C MET A 224 -8.72 4.96 11.50
N LEU A 225 -8.55 5.63 10.36
CA LEU A 225 -9.63 6.37 9.70
C LEU A 225 -10.73 5.43 9.15
N GLY A 226 -10.39 4.20 8.77
CA GLY A 226 -11.36 3.18 8.37
C GLY A 226 -12.31 2.80 9.50
N LEU A 227 -11.80 2.63 10.73
CA LEU A 227 -12.61 2.43 11.94
C LEU A 227 -13.48 3.66 12.22
N THR A 228 -12.89 4.85 12.19
CA THR A 228 -13.62 6.11 12.40
C THR A 228 -14.73 6.30 11.35
N CYS A 229 -14.48 5.93 10.09
CA CYS A 229 -15.49 6.00 9.03
C CYS A 229 -16.73 5.16 9.36
N TRP A 230 -16.55 3.97 9.92
CA TRP A 230 -17.68 3.15 10.37
C TRP A 230 -18.47 3.81 11.49
N ASP A 231 -17.78 4.40 12.47
CA ASP A 231 -18.45 5.15 13.54
C ASP A 231 -19.26 6.34 12.98
N LEU A 232 -18.73 7.06 11.98
CA LEU A 232 -19.47 8.14 11.29
C LEU A 232 -20.74 7.62 10.61
N VAL A 233 -20.66 6.47 9.89
CA VAL A 233 -21.84 5.83 9.28
C VAL A 233 -22.89 5.54 10.36
N ARG A 234 -22.48 4.95 11.47
CA ARG A 234 -23.37 4.58 12.58
C ARG A 234 -23.94 5.78 13.33
N ALA A 235 -23.22 6.90 13.33
CA ALA A 235 -23.67 8.17 13.91
C ALA A 235 -24.62 8.95 12.97
N GLY A 236 -24.80 8.49 11.73
CA GLY A 236 -25.71 9.13 10.77
C GLY A 236 -25.08 10.27 9.95
N PHE A 237 -23.74 10.36 9.89
CA PHE A 237 -23.10 11.25 8.95
C PHE A 237 -23.30 10.73 7.51
N GLU A 238 -23.29 11.65 6.56
CA GLU A 238 -23.51 11.35 5.14
C GLU A 238 -22.33 11.86 4.30
N GLY A 239 -21.90 11.06 3.32
CA GLY A 239 -20.94 11.47 2.30
C GLY A 239 -21.65 12.11 1.09
N GLU A 240 -20.88 12.65 0.16
CA GLU A 240 -21.41 13.10 -1.13
C GLU A 240 -21.89 11.91 -1.99
N ARG A 241 -22.66 12.18 -3.04
CA ARG A 241 -23.28 11.15 -3.87
C ARG A 241 -22.31 10.15 -4.48
N ASP A 242 -21.14 10.60 -4.91
CA ASP A 242 -20.04 9.78 -5.44
C ASP A 242 -18.69 10.40 -5.10
N GLY A 243 -18.30 10.29 -3.81
CA GLY A 243 -17.06 10.84 -3.31
C GLY A 243 -15.82 10.20 -3.94
N VAL A 244 -15.94 8.95 -4.41
CA VAL A 244 -14.82 8.29 -5.10
C VAL A 244 -14.54 8.95 -6.45
N ALA A 245 -15.58 9.18 -7.26
CA ALA A 245 -15.42 9.87 -8.55
C ALA A 245 -14.90 11.30 -8.38
N THR A 246 -15.34 12.01 -7.34
CA THR A 246 -14.84 13.36 -7.02
C THR A 246 -13.37 13.32 -6.58
N ILE A 247 -13.07 12.56 -5.55
CA ILE A 247 -11.71 12.55 -4.97
C ILE A 247 -10.70 11.91 -5.92
N PHE A 248 -11.03 10.72 -6.48
CA PHE A 248 -10.10 9.95 -7.32
C PHE A 248 -10.27 10.19 -8.82
N GLY A 249 -11.09 11.16 -9.22
CA GLY A 249 -11.22 11.60 -10.61
C GLY A 249 -10.89 13.09 -10.83
N GLN A 250 -11.00 13.93 -9.79
CA GLN A 250 -10.86 15.38 -9.94
C GLN A 250 -9.86 16.00 -8.95
N VAL A 251 -9.82 15.54 -7.69
CA VAL A 251 -9.00 16.16 -6.64
C VAL A 251 -7.59 15.53 -6.61
N SER A 252 -7.49 14.22 -6.41
CA SER A 252 -6.21 13.51 -6.25
C SER A 252 -5.75 12.79 -7.52
N ALA A 253 -6.56 12.78 -8.55
CA ALA A 253 -6.31 12.10 -9.81
C ALA A 253 -6.87 12.94 -10.97
N SER A 254 -6.41 12.65 -12.19
CA SER A 254 -6.85 13.31 -13.42
C SER A 254 -7.89 12.52 -14.19
N ASP A 255 -8.20 11.29 -13.77
CA ASP A 255 -9.17 10.42 -14.42
C ASP A 255 -9.67 9.33 -13.46
N PHE A 256 -10.94 8.97 -13.58
CA PHE A 256 -11.57 7.86 -12.87
C PHE A 256 -12.50 7.11 -13.82
N ARG A 257 -12.31 5.80 -13.93
CA ARG A 257 -13.07 4.91 -14.80
C ARG A 257 -14.03 4.06 -13.97
N PRO A 258 -15.31 4.46 -13.81
CA PRO A 258 -16.29 3.73 -12.98
C PRO A 258 -16.49 2.27 -13.41
N SER A 259 -16.32 1.96 -14.71
CA SER A 259 -16.43 0.59 -15.24
C SER A 259 -15.43 -0.37 -14.61
N GLU A 260 -14.23 0.07 -14.23
CA GLU A 260 -13.24 -0.77 -13.54
C GLU A 260 -13.67 -1.17 -12.12
N MET A 261 -14.53 -0.37 -11.50
CA MET A 261 -15.05 -0.66 -10.16
C MET A 261 -15.92 -1.91 -10.15
N VAL A 262 -16.64 -2.19 -11.24
CA VAL A 262 -17.60 -3.30 -11.33
C VAL A 262 -17.21 -4.35 -12.37
N ALA A 263 -16.13 -4.14 -13.15
CA ALA A 263 -15.68 -5.10 -14.16
C ALA A 263 -15.38 -6.47 -13.52
N ASP A 264 -16.04 -7.51 -14.03
CA ASP A 264 -15.89 -8.90 -13.56
C ASP A 264 -16.04 -9.06 -12.02
N LEU A 265 -16.92 -8.26 -11.40
CA LEU A 265 -17.15 -8.25 -9.97
C LEU A 265 -17.64 -9.62 -9.48
N GLY A 266 -16.93 -10.20 -8.50
CA GLY A 266 -17.20 -11.55 -7.99
C GLY A 266 -16.52 -12.69 -8.77
N THR A 267 -15.93 -12.44 -9.92
CA THR A 267 -15.17 -13.43 -10.70
C THR A 267 -13.68 -13.11 -10.79
N ARG A 268 -13.31 -11.86 -11.03
CA ARG A 268 -11.95 -11.35 -10.92
C ARG A 268 -11.73 -10.79 -9.52
N TRP A 269 -10.83 -11.42 -8.78
CA TRP A 269 -10.46 -11.03 -7.42
C TRP A 269 -9.07 -10.41 -7.41
N GLU A 270 -8.97 -9.15 -7.03
CA GLU A 270 -7.70 -8.43 -7.02
C GLU A 270 -6.73 -8.96 -5.97
N ILE A 271 -7.23 -9.53 -4.86
CA ILE A 271 -6.39 -10.18 -3.85
C ILE A 271 -5.62 -11.38 -4.42
N ALA A 272 -6.20 -12.11 -5.39
CA ALA A 272 -5.53 -13.22 -6.07
C ALA A 272 -4.49 -12.77 -7.11
N ARG A 273 -4.40 -11.47 -7.38
CA ARG A 273 -3.45 -10.86 -8.32
C ARG A 273 -2.34 -10.11 -7.61
N ASN A 274 -2.17 -10.33 -6.31
CA ASN A 274 -1.11 -9.74 -5.51
C ASN A 274 0.27 -10.33 -5.86
N TYR A 275 1.31 -9.72 -5.31
CA TYR A 275 2.66 -10.26 -5.22
C TYR A 275 3.17 -10.22 -3.79
N PHE A 276 4.00 -11.20 -3.40
CA PHE A 276 4.78 -11.15 -2.17
C PHE A 276 6.19 -10.65 -2.47
N LYS A 277 6.80 -9.92 -1.54
CA LYS A 277 8.13 -9.36 -1.72
C LYS A 277 9.23 -10.37 -1.34
N ARG A 278 10.20 -10.55 -2.22
CA ARG A 278 11.42 -11.35 -1.99
C ARG A 278 12.55 -10.54 -1.37
N HIS A 279 12.54 -9.23 -1.59
CA HIS A 279 13.55 -8.30 -1.14
C HIS A 279 12.91 -7.28 -0.20
N ALA A 280 13.61 -6.89 0.87
CA ALA A 280 13.14 -5.94 1.86
C ALA A 280 13.28 -4.48 1.36
N ALA A 281 12.72 -4.19 0.19
CA ALA A 281 12.85 -2.92 -0.51
C ALA A 281 11.58 -2.57 -1.30
N CYS A 282 11.52 -1.35 -1.80
CA CYS A 282 10.45 -0.90 -2.70
C CYS A 282 10.30 -1.87 -3.88
N ARG A 283 9.05 -2.22 -4.23
CA ARG A 283 8.77 -3.13 -5.35
C ARG A 283 9.43 -2.70 -6.67
N TYR A 284 9.65 -1.40 -6.85
CA TYR A 284 10.27 -0.87 -8.07
C TYR A 284 11.76 -1.21 -8.19
N THR A 285 12.46 -1.58 -7.10
CA THR A 285 13.85 -2.05 -7.13
C THR A 285 13.96 -3.53 -7.53
N HIS A 286 12.87 -4.32 -7.39
CA HIS A 286 12.94 -5.78 -7.48
C HIS A 286 13.38 -6.29 -8.85
N GLY A 287 12.98 -5.66 -9.96
CA GLY A 287 13.43 -6.04 -11.29
C GLY A 287 14.97 -6.00 -11.43
N ALA A 288 15.58 -4.93 -10.92
CA ALA A 288 17.03 -4.79 -10.92
C ALA A 288 17.70 -5.78 -9.95
N LEU A 289 17.13 -5.99 -8.76
CA LEU A 289 17.64 -6.98 -7.80
C LEU A 289 17.55 -8.42 -8.33
N ASP A 290 16.43 -8.80 -8.93
CA ASP A 290 16.25 -10.13 -9.54
C ASP A 290 17.23 -10.34 -10.69
N ALA A 291 17.46 -9.32 -11.54
CA ALA A 291 18.45 -9.40 -12.61
C ALA A 291 19.88 -9.58 -12.05
N MET A 292 20.23 -8.89 -10.97
CA MET A 292 21.53 -9.07 -10.29
C MET A 292 21.66 -10.47 -9.68
N VAL A 293 20.61 -11.01 -9.07
CA VAL A 293 20.61 -12.40 -8.56
C VAL A 293 20.89 -13.40 -9.69
N LEU A 294 20.31 -13.18 -10.88
CA LEU A 294 20.57 -14.02 -12.05
C LEU A 294 22.03 -13.90 -12.55
N ILE A 295 22.61 -12.70 -12.50
CA ILE A 295 24.03 -12.48 -12.84
C ILE A 295 24.91 -13.24 -11.85
N LEU A 296 24.71 -13.04 -10.53
CA LEU A 296 25.49 -13.70 -9.48
C LEU A 296 25.36 -15.24 -9.51
N ALA A 297 24.21 -15.76 -9.94
CA ALA A 297 24.03 -17.21 -10.11
C ALA A 297 24.90 -17.78 -11.24
N LYS A 298 25.25 -16.97 -12.25
CA LYS A 298 26.12 -17.38 -13.38
C LYS A 298 27.61 -17.11 -13.13
N THR A 299 27.92 -15.97 -12.50
CA THR A 299 29.33 -15.53 -12.34
C THR A 299 29.94 -15.95 -11.01
N GLY A 300 29.12 -16.41 -10.06
CA GLY A 300 29.54 -16.57 -8.66
C GLY A 300 29.46 -15.24 -7.89
N LYS A 301 29.92 -15.28 -6.63
CA LYS A 301 29.95 -14.09 -5.76
C LYS A 301 30.93 -13.05 -6.31
N LEU A 302 30.52 -11.80 -6.27
CA LEU A 302 31.37 -10.65 -6.58
C LEU A 302 31.60 -9.85 -5.31
N ALA A 303 32.82 -9.33 -5.15
CA ALA A 303 33.10 -8.30 -4.16
C ALA A 303 32.84 -6.91 -4.75
N PRO A 304 32.40 -5.92 -3.96
CA PRO A 304 32.17 -4.54 -4.43
C PRO A 304 33.37 -3.94 -5.17
N ALA A 305 34.59 -4.27 -4.78
CA ALA A 305 35.81 -3.79 -5.41
C ALA A 305 36.08 -4.37 -6.81
N GLN A 306 35.46 -5.50 -7.17
CA GLN A 306 35.61 -6.12 -8.50
C GLN A 306 34.68 -5.49 -9.54
N VAL A 307 33.74 -4.65 -9.12
CA VAL A 307 32.75 -4.04 -10.01
C VAL A 307 33.15 -2.61 -10.33
N ARG A 308 33.45 -2.32 -11.59
CA ARG A 308 33.78 -0.99 -12.10
C ARG A 308 32.56 -0.10 -12.21
N SER A 309 31.48 -0.61 -12.79
CA SER A 309 30.21 0.11 -12.95
C SER A 309 29.02 -0.82 -13.12
N ILE A 310 27.83 -0.32 -12.81
CA ILE A 310 26.55 -0.97 -13.08
C ILE A 310 25.65 0.04 -13.81
N GLU A 311 25.17 -0.34 -14.98
CA GLU A 311 24.17 0.41 -15.74
C GLU A 311 22.83 -0.32 -15.62
N VAL A 312 21.78 0.41 -15.24
CA VAL A 312 20.41 -0.10 -15.09
C VAL A 312 19.50 0.63 -16.06
N GLU A 313 18.81 -0.10 -16.90
CA GLU A 313 17.70 0.39 -17.71
C GLU A 313 16.40 -0.19 -17.15
N THR A 314 15.39 0.65 -16.96
CA THR A 314 14.12 0.24 -16.36
C THR A 314 12.98 1.21 -16.73
N TYR A 315 11.77 0.98 -16.22
CA TYR A 315 10.59 1.81 -16.51
C TYR A 315 10.58 3.11 -15.68
N VAL A 316 9.79 4.09 -16.12
CA VAL A 316 9.73 5.48 -15.62
C VAL A 316 9.65 5.62 -14.10
N TRP A 317 8.91 4.76 -13.38
CA TRP A 317 8.77 4.90 -11.92
C TRP A 317 9.96 4.31 -11.16
N ALA A 318 10.59 3.28 -11.70
CA ALA A 318 11.79 2.70 -11.10
C ALA A 318 13.01 3.58 -11.36
N ALA A 319 13.10 4.21 -12.53
CA ALA A 319 14.18 5.12 -12.87
C ALA A 319 14.32 6.33 -11.93
N GLN A 320 13.24 6.69 -11.21
CA GLN A 320 13.28 7.75 -10.19
C GLN A 320 13.98 7.33 -8.87
N LEU A 321 14.30 6.04 -8.71
CA LEU A 321 14.99 5.51 -7.52
C LEU A 321 16.51 5.46 -7.75
N ASP A 322 17.07 6.51 -8.32
CA ASP A 322 18.45 6.63 -8.81
C ASP A 322 19.46 7.20 -7.80
N SER A 323 18.98 7.67 -6.65
CA SER A 323 19.87 8.26 -5.64
C SER A 323 20.77 7.19 -5.00
N PRO A 324 22.11 7.37 -4.99
CA PRO A 324 23.02 6.49 -4.26
C PRO A 324 23.04 6.76 -2.75
N ALA A 325 22.45 7.89 -2.29
CA ALA A 325 22.43 8.28 -0.89
C ALA A 325 21.45 7.44 -0.08
N ALA A 326 21.88 6.99 1.09
CA ALA A 326 21.09 6.16 2.00
C ALA A 326 21.11 6.73 3.44
N PRO A 327 20.63 7.97 3.67
CA PRO A 327 20.73 8.63 4.98
C PRO A 327 19.98 7.89 6.08
N ASN A 328 18.96 7.13 5.74
CA ASN A 328 18.22 6.26 6.66
C ASN A 328 17.74 4.98 5.96
N MET A 329 17.12 4.07 6.71
CA MET A 329 16.67 2.78 6.19
C MET A 329 15.60 2.93 5.10
N LEU A 330 14.71 3.92 5.20
CA LEU A 330 13.69 4.17 4.18
C LEU A 330 14.33 4.58 2.85
N ALA A 331 15.20 5.59 2.85
CA ALA A 331 15.91 6.04 1.65
C ALA A 331 16.71 4.90 1.00
N ALA A 332 17.41 4.10 1.80
CA ALA A 332 18.15 2.93 1.32
C ALA A 332 17.26 1.93 0.57
N LYS A 333 16.06 1.66 1.08
CA LYS A 333 15.06 0.75 0.48
C LYS A 333 14.39 1.31 -0.77
N PHE A 334 14.50 2.61 -1.00
CA PHE A 334 14.02 3.31 -2.20
C PHE A 334 15.16 3.75 -3.13
N SER A 335 16.33 3.13 -3.03
CA SER A 335 17.50 3.36 -3.88
C SER A 335 17.84 2.08 -4.64
N ILE A 336 17.79 2.11 -5.97
CA ILE A 336 18.32 1.02 -6.82
C ILE A 336 19.85 0.92 -6.67
N PRO A 337 20.63 2.02 -6.72
CA PRO A 337 22.07 1.98 -6.51
C PRO A 337 22.47 1.30 -5.20
N PHE A 338 21.90 1.75 -4.09
CA PHE A 338 22.21 1.17 -2.79
C PHE A 338 21.76 -0.30 -2.69
N SER A 339 20.54 -0.61 -3.19
CA SER A 339 19.98 -1.96 -3.15
C SER A 339 20.86 -2.98 -3.91
N LEU A 340 21.40 -2.60 -5.08
CA LEU A 340 22.33 -3.44 -5.84
C LEU A 340 23.68 -3.59 -5.14
N ALA A 341 24.23 -2.50 -4.63
CA ALA A 341 25.51 -2.54 -3.93
C ALA A 341 25.47 -3.42 -2.68
N THR A 342 24.41 -3.28 -1.86
CA THR A 342 24.25 -4.10 -0.65
C THR A 342 23.92 -5.56 -0.98
N LEU A 343 23.19 -5.84 -2.07
CA LEU A 343 22.95 -7.20 -2.55
C LEU A 343 24.26 -7.88 -2.94
N ILE A 344 25.16 -7.19 -3.63
CA ILE A 344 26.47 -7.74 -4.04
C ILE A 344 27.32 -8.03 -2.79
N ALA A 345 27.36 -7.09 -1.84
CA ALA A 345 28.15 -7.24 -0.62
C ALA A 345 27.66 -8.36 0.31
N HIS A 346 26.35 -8.49 0.48
CA HIS A 346 25.74 -9.44 1.42
C HIS A 346 25.19 -10.72 0.77
N GLY A 347 25.08 -10.78 -0.54
CA GLY A 347 24.48 -11.90 -1.27
C GLY A 347 22.94 -11.91 -1.25
N ALA A 348 22.31 -11.02 -0.51
CA ALA A 348 20.84 -10.90 -0.42
C ALA A 348 20.42 -9.49 0.01
N ALA A 349 19.29 -8.99 -0.50
CA ALA A 349 18.69 -7.72 -0.11
C ALA A 349 17.59 -7.94 0.97
N THR A 350 17.99 -8.54 2.09
CA THR A 350 17.13 -8.76 3.27
C THR A 350 17.19 -7.58 4.24
N VAL A 351 16.38 -7.57 5.31
CA VAL A 351 16.32 -6.46 6.26
C VAL A 351 17.67 -6.02 6.79
N PRO A 352 18.61 -6.92 7.24
CA PRO A 352 19.93 -6.53 7.70
C PRO A 352 20.73 -5.73 6.67
N ALA A 353 20.55 -6.01 5.37
CA ALA A 353 21.26 -5.33 4.28
C ALA A 353 20.90 -3.83 4.14
N PHE A 354 19.87 -3.35 4.84
CA PHE A 354 19.42 -1.95 4.81
C PHE A 354 19.60 -1.23 6.16
N ARG A 355 20.16 -1.90 7.18
CA ARG A 355 20.40 -1.31 8.52
C ARG A 355 21.69 -0.52 8.59
N GLY A 356 21.93 0.15 9.76
CA GLY A 356 23.06 1.02 10.00
C GLY A 356 24.41 0.50 9.49
N PRO A 357 24.88 -0.69 9.91
CA PRO A 357 26.16 -1.20 9.46
C PRO A 357 26.34 -1.27 7.93
N ALA A 358 25.32 -1.71 7.19
CA ALA A 358 25.38 -1.76 5.73
C ALA A 358 25.33 -0.36 5.09
N ARG A 359 24.58 0.58 5.68
CA ARG A 359 24.47 1.96 5.18
C ARG A 359 25.71 2.81 5.46
N GLU A 360 26.54 2.40 6.39
CA GLU A 360 27.79 3.06 6.79
C GLU A 360 29.03 2.39 6.16
N ASP A 361 28.84 1.26 5.47
CA ASP A 361 29.93 0.52 4.81
C ASP A 361 30.47 1.29 3.59
N ALA A 362 31.73 1.70 3.68
CA ALA A 362 32.39 2.49 2.64
C ALA A 362 32.44 1.79 1.26
N ALA A 363 32.57 0.44 1.24
CA ALA A 363 32.65 -0.31 0.00
C ALA A 363 31.26 -0.37 -0.68
N ILE A 364 30.17 -0.50 0.09
CA ILE A 364 28.80 -0.45 -0.40
C ILE A 364 28.49 0.93 -0.95
N LEU A 365 28.82 2.00 -0.22
CA LEU A 365 28.59 3.38 -0.65
C LEU A 365 29.40 3.73 -1.89
N ALA A 366 30.66 3.32 -1.96
CA ALA A 366 31.50 3.53 -3.13
C ALA A 366 30.98 2.77 -4.36
N LEU A 367 30.43 1.57 -4.21
CA LEU A 367 29.79 0.84 -5.31
C LEU A 367 28.46 1.50 -5.72
N ALA A 368 27.63 1.89 -4.76
CA ALA A 368 26.36 2.58 -5.05
C ALA A 368 26.58 3.84 -5.90
N ALA A 369 27.63 4.60 -5.64
CA ALA A 369 28.00 5.79 -6.43
C ALA A 369 28.42 5.47 -7.88
N ARG A 370 28.71 4.21 -8.21
CA ARG A 370 29.07 3.73 -9.57
C ARG A 370 27.90 3.08 -10.32
N VAL A 371 26.69 3.19 -9.79
CA VAL A 371 25.46 2.67 -10.42
C VAL A 371 24.72 3.83 -11.09
N THR A 372 24.42 3.68 -12.36
CA THR A 372 23.55 4.60 -13.12
C THR A 372 22.21 3.95 -13.42
N VAL A 373 21.14 4.73 -13.30
CA VAL A 373 19.77 4.25 -13.53
C VAL A 373 19.10 5.13 -14.57
N ASN A 374 18.63 4.54 -15.66
CA ASN A 374 18.02 5.25 -16.77
C ASN A 374 16.63 4.68 -17.10
N GLU A 375 15.74 5.52 -17.59
CA GLU A 375 14.47 5.10 -18.16
C GLU A 375 14.67 4.53 -19.57
N ASP A 376 14.03 3.38 -19.82
CA ASP A 376 13.79 2.83 -21.15
C ASP A 376 12.30 2.98 -21.48
N ALA A 377 11.98 3.75 -22.53
CA ALA A 377 10.61 4.04 -22.93
C ALA A 377 9.84 2.79 -23.35
N ALA A 378 10.51 1.79 -23.94
CA ALA A 378 9.88 0.53 -24.30
C ALA A 378 9.50 -0.29 -23.04
N MET A 379 10.35 -0.26 -22.02
CA MET A 379 10.03 -0.85 -20.71
C MET A 379 8.90 -0.12 -20.01
N SER A 380 8.85 1.20 -20.10
CA SER A 380 7.76 2.02 -19.55
C SER A 380 6.40 1.70 -20.22
N ALA A 381 6.39 1.39 -21.51
CA ALA A 381 5.18 1.02 -22.24
C ALA A 381 4.61 -0.36 -21.82
N MET A 382 5.37 -1.19 -21.12
CA MET A 382 4.90 -2.50 -20.62
C MET A 382 4.09 -2.41 -19.32
N LEU A 383 4.01 -1.21 -18.71
CA LEU A 383 3.22 -0.97 -17.49
C LEU A 383 1.71 -1.04 -17.78
N PRO A 384 0.89 -1.51 -16.86
CA PRO A 384 1.20 -2.06 -15.54
C PRO A 384 1.53 -3.56 -15.56
N GLY A 385 1.45 -4.25 -16.70
CA GLY A 385 1.53 -5.69 -16.82
C GLY A 385 2.91 -6.25 -16.43
N LEU A 386 3.98 -5.58 -16.85
CA LEU A 386 5.35 -5.95 -16.54
C LEU A 386 6.11 -4.80 -15.87
N ARG A 387 7.16 -5.14 -15.12
CA ARG A 387 8.08 -4.21 -14.44
C ARG A 387 9.52 -4.64 -14.70
N PRO A 388 9.98 -4.51 -15.95
CA PRO A 388 11.27 -5.04 -16.36
C PRO A 388 12.45 -4.18 -15.88
N ALA A 389 13.63 -4.80 -15.84
CA ALA A 389 14.91 -4.13 -15.73
C ALA A 389 15.97 -4.90 -16.53
N ARG A 390 16.94 -4.16 -17.05
CA ARG A 390 18.15 -4.70 -17.71
C ARG A 390 19.36 -4.16 -16.99
N LEU A 391 20.30 -5.02 -16.67
CA LEU A 391 21.56 -4.66 -16.03
C LEU A 391 22.74 -5.00 -16.94
N ARG A 392 23.71 -4.05 -16.96
CA ARG A 392 25.06 -4.29 -17.47
C ARG A 392 26.03 -4.05 -16.33
N VAL A 393 26.81 -5.08 -15.99
CA VAL A 393 27.85 -5.02 -14.95
C VAL A 393 29.21 -5.09 -15.64
N THR A 394 30.04 -4.07 -15.42
CA THR A 394 31.42 -4.02 -15.92
C THR A 394 32.33 -4.30 -14.75
N LEU A 395 33.21 -5.30 -14.92
CA LEU A 395 34.24 -5.66 -13.92
C LEU A 395 35.52 -4.88 -14.15
N GLU A 396 36.38 -4.84 -13.10
CA GLU A 396 37.73 -4.27 -13.17
C GLU A 396 38.61 -5.06 -14.14
#